data_06db9eed338047f5bca1b94ba5db1295
#
_entry.id   06db9eed338047f5bca1b94ba5db1295
#
_cell.length_a   1.000
_cell.length_b   1.000
_cell.length_c   1.000
_cell.angle_alpha   90.00
_cell.angle_beta   90.00
_cell.angle_gamma   90.00
#
_symmetry.space_group_name_H-M   'P 1'
#
loop_
_entity.id
_entity.type
_entity.pdbx_description
1 polymer ?
#
loop_
_entity_poly.entity_id
_entity_poly.type
_entity_poly.pdbx_seq_one_letter_code
_entity_poly.pdbx_strand_id
1 'polypeptide(L)'
;GTKEVTNNEFRAFKPKHTSGAEMFRELSNGMHPTVMVSWSDAAAYCNWLSEKESLIPAYENIDGQYKLKKPITNGYRLPTEGEWEWVSRYNGGAGEQRYPWGDSMPPLEESGNYADESTESLLTNVLKDYWDGYPVTAPSGRFYPNKIGIYDLGGNVAEWVSDYYAVPTRQLRLVEKDPSGPADGTARVIKGSSWRDSSLTKLRFAYRDYGTQGRLDVGFRIARYTDLENGKDEKNN
;
A
#
# COMPACT_ATOMS: atom_id res chain seq x y z
N GLY A 1 -9.21 -0.50 3.05
CA GLY A 1 -9.36 -1.80 2.37
C GLY A 1 -8.60 -2.89 3.09
N THR A 2 -9.21 -4.05 3.18
CA THR A 2 -8.54 -5.21 3.79
C THR A 2 -7.50 -5.84 2.87
N LYS A 3 -7.56 -5.55 1.57
CA LYS A 3 -6.66 -6.06 0.51
C LYS A 3 -6.17 -4.92 -0.36
N GLU A 4 -5.16 -5.20 -1.16
CA GLU A 4 -4.71 -4.36 -2.26
C GLU A 4 -5.81 -4.22 -3.32
N VAL A 5 -5.87 -3.08 -4.01
CA VAL A 5 -6.79 -2.86 -5.12
C VAL A 5 -6.40 -3.77 -6.29
N THR A 6 -7.36 -4.56 -6.76
CA THR A 6 -7.16 -5.53 -7.85
C THR A 6 -7.22 -4.88 -9.23
N ASN A 7 -6.72 -5.60 -10.24
CA ASN A 7 -6.83 -5.20 -11.64
C ASN A 7 -8.29 -5.05 -12.10
N ASN A 8 -9.21 -5.92 -11.64
CA ASN A 8 -10.62 -5.81 -11.99
C ASN A 8 -11.23 -4.52 -11.44
N GLU A 9 -10.93 -4.18 -10.18
CA GLU A 9 -11.41 -2.95 -9.55
C GLU A 9 -10.83 -1.71 -10.24
N PHE A 10 -9.52 -1.70 -10.49
CA PHE A 10 -8.87 -0.56 -11.13
C PHE A 10 -9.32 -0.36 -12.59
N ARG A 11 -9.56 -1.43 -13.34
CA ARG A 11 -10.08 -1.36 -14.71
C ARG A 11 -11.51 -0.86 -14.80
N ALA A 12 -12.29 -0.95 -13.74
CA ALA A 12 -13.60 -0.29 -13.70
C ALA A 12 -13.47 1.24 -13.79
N PHE A 13 -12.35 1.79 -13.32
CA PHE A 13 -11.97 3.20 -13.45
C PHE A 13 -11.19 3.48 -14.74
N LYS A 14 -10.19 2.65 -15.05
CA LYS A 14 -9.26 2.83 -16.18
C LYS A 14 -9.23 1.57 -17.07
N PRO A 15 -10.23 1.37 -17.96
CA PRO A 15 -10.45 0.09 -18.66
C PRO A 15 -9.26 -0.42 -19.48
N LYS A 16 -8.38 0.47 -19.96
CA LYS A 16 -7.22 0.13 -20.78
C LYS A 16 -5.95 -0.13 -19.98
N HIS A 17 -6.01 -0.14 -18.63
CA HIS A 17 -4.84 -0.38 -17.81
C HIS A 17 -4.35 -1.82 -17.92
N THR A 18 -3.07 -2.03 -18.15
CA THR A 18 -2.46 -3.33 -18.45
C THR A 18 -1.67 -3.93 -17.29
N SER A 19 -1.35 -3.12 -16.27
CA SER A 19 -0.48 -3.53 -15.14
C SER A 19 0.86 -4.11 -15.55
N GLY A 20 1.42 -3.71 -16.71
CA GLY A 20 2.69 -4.22 -17.19
C GLY A 20 2.60 -5.62 -17.82
N ALA A 21 1.42 -5.99 -18.34
CA ALA A 21 1.20 -7.29 -19.03
C ALA A 21 2.15 -7.53 -20.22
N GLU A 22 2.70 -6.48 -20.79
CA GLU A 22 3.70 -6.52 -21.84
C GLU A 22 5.06 -7.07 -21.37
N MET A 23 5.32 -7.02 -20.05
CA MET A 23 6.52 -7.60 -19.44
C MET A 23 6.23 -8.96 -18.80
N PHE A 24 5.17 -9.05 -18.03
CA PHE A 24 4.72 -10.28 -17.37
C PHE A 24 3.21 -10.37 -17.45
N ARG A 25 2.71 -11.32 -18.25
CA ARG A 25 1.27 -11.47 -18.52
C ARG A 25 0.45 -11.67 -17.24
N GLU A 26 1.01 -12.36 -16.28
CA GLU A 26 0.38 -12.70 -15.00
C GLU A 26 0.01 -11.45 -14.17
N LEU A 27 0.80 -10.37 -14.30
CA LEU A 27 0.52 -9.09 -13.61
C LEU A 27 -0.86 -8.52 -13.98
N SER A 28 -1.40 -8.85 -15.14
CA SER A 28 -2.69 -8.36 -15.59
C SER A 28 -3.88 -9.24 -15.21
N ASN A 29 -3.67 -10.32 -14.47
CA ASN A 29 -4.77 -11.15 -13.98
C ASN A 29 -5.74 -10.32 -13.13
N GLY A 30 -7.04 -10.51 -13.36
CA GLY A 30 -8.08 -9.67 -12.76
C GLY A 30 -8.08 -9.61 -11.23
N MET A 31 -7.71 -10.71 -10.57
CA MET A 31 -7.69 -10.82 -9.10
C MET A 31 -6.35 -10.43 -8.47
N HIS A 32 -5.31 -10.22 -9.27
CA HIS A 32 -4.02 -9.76 -8.80
C HIS A 32 -4.06 -8.24 -8.53
N PRO A 33 -3.18 -7.72 -7.66
CA PRO A 33 -3.11 -6.29 -7.39
C PRO A 33 -2.76 -5.51 -8.65
N THR A 34 -3.34 -4.34 -8.79
CA THR A 34 -2.96 -3.42 -9.87
C THR A 34 -1.59 -2.83 -9.59
N VAL A 35 -0.72 -2.86 -10.60
CA VAL A 35 0.64 -2.27 -10.55
C VAL A 35 0.84 -1.33 -11.74
N MET A 36 2.02 -0.71 -11.88
CA MET A 36 2.26 0.33 -12.89
C MET A 36 1.31 1.53 -12.76
N VAL A 37 0.81 1.77 -11.56
CA VAL A 37 -0.07 2.88 -11.19
C VAL A 37 0.76 3.97 -10.53
N SER A 38 0.68 5.20 -11.03
CA SER A 38 1.27 6.35 -10.35
C SER A 38 0.49 6.68 -9.08
N TRP A 39 1.12 7.41 -8.15
CA TRP A 39 0.42 7.92 -6.96
C TRP A 39 -0.80 8.77 -7.35
N SER A 40 -0.68 9.60 -8.39
CA SER A 40 -1.79 10.42 -8.88
C SER A 40 -2.94 9.60 -9.47
N ASP A 41 -2.64 8.49 -10.15
CA ASP A 41 -3.67 7.56 -10.62
C ASP A 41 -4.39 6.88 -9.45
N ALA A 42 -3.66 6.50 -8.40
CA ALA A 42 -4.26 5.93 -7.20
C ALA A 42 -5.16 6.94 -6.46
N ALA A 43 -4.74 8.20 -6.35
CA ALA A 43 -5.56 9.29 -5.79
C ALA A 43 -6.80 9.57 -6.65
N ALA A 44 -6.66 9.56 -7.98
CA ALA A 44 -7.78 9.70 -8.90
C ALA A 44 -8.78 8.55 -8.78
N TYR A 45 -8.30 7.32 -8.64
CA TYR A 45 -9.14 6.15 -8.38
C TYR A 45 -9.94 6.31 -7.07
N CYS A 46 -9.30 6.76 -6.00
CA CYS A 46 -9.98 7.04 -4.72
C CYS A 46 -11.11 8.05 -4.88
N ASN A 47 -10.88 9.14 -5.63
CA ASN A 47 -11.91 10.15 -5.90
C ASN A 47 -13.06 9.56 -6.73
N TRP A 48 -12.74 8.85 -7.82
CA TRP A 48 -13.73 8.19 -8.65
C TRP A 48 -14.61 7.21 -7.85
N LEU A 49 -14.01 6.39 -6.98
CA LEU A 49 -14.74 5.46 -6.14
C LEU A 49 -15.63 6.20 -5.13
N SER A 50 -15.14 7.30 -4.56
CA SER A 50 -15.92 8.15 -3.67
C SER A 50 -17.17 8.70 -4.35
N GLU A 51 -17.03 9.24 -5.57
CA GLU A 51 -18.14 9.77 -6.36
C GLU A 51 -19.15 8.66 -6.70
N LYS A 52 -18.66 7.49 -7.11
CA LYS A 52 -19.50 6.33 -7.41
C LYS A 52 -20.36 5.89 -6.21
N GLU A 53 -19.84 6.05 -4.99
CA GLU A 53 -20.54 5.71 -3.75
C GLU A 53 -21.21 6.93 -3.08
N SER A 54 -21.33 8.05 -3.80
CA SER A 54 -21.97 9.29 -3.30
C SER A 54 -21.28 9.85 -2.04
N LEU A 55 -19.97 9.63 -1.91
CA LEU A 55 -19.12 10.22 -0.87
C LEU A 55 -18.45 11.50 -1.38
N ILE A 56 -17.99 12.33 -0.46
CA ILE A 56 -17.25 13.56 -0.80
C ILE A 56 -15.80 13.16 -1.12
N PRO A 57 -15.29 13.37 -2.36
CA PRO A 57 -13.92 13.02 -2.73
C PRO A 57 -12.87 13.61 -1.79
N ALA A 58 -11.88 12.78 -1.40
CA ALA A 58 -10.87 13.17 -0.44
C ALA A 58 -9.78 14.09 -1.01
N TYR A 59 -9.57 14.06 -2.31
CA TYR A 59 -8.53 14.88 -2.96
C TYR A 59 -9.15 16.00 -3.78
N GLU A 60 -8.54 17.18 -3.74
CA GLU A 60 -8.68 18.20 -4.76
C GLU A 60 -7.64 17.96 -5.86
N ASN A 61 -8.01 18.24 -7.10
CA ASN A 61 -7.11 18.18 -8.25
C ASN A 61 -6.88 19.60 -8.76
N ILE A 62 -5.65 20.09 -8.59
CA ILE A 62 -5.21 21.38 -9.09
C ILE A 62 -4.14 21.11 -10.16
N ASP A 63 -4.46 21.35 -11.42
CA ASP A 63 -3.57 21.17 -12.57
C ASP A 63 -2.90 19.78 -12.64
N GLY A 64 -3.65 18.72 -12.32
CA GLY A 64 -3.16 17.35 -12.31
C GLY A 64 -2.45 16.93 -11.02
N GLN A 65 -2.30 17.84 -10.07
CA GLN A 65 -1.74 17.54 -8.75
C GLN A 65 -2.86 17.28 -7.73
N TYR A 66 -2.86 16.09 -7.16
CA TYR A 66 -3.81 15.70 -6.14
C TYR A 66 -3.30 16.06 -4.74
N LYS A 67 -4.12 16.79 -3.97
CA LYS A 67 -3.85 17.14 -2.56
C LYS A 67 -5.05 16.75 -1.70
N LEU A 68 -4.79 16.26 -0.48
CA LEU A 68 -5.85 15.99 0.48
C LEU A 68 -6.58 17.29 0.83
N LYS A 69 -7.91 17.24 0.77
CA LYS A 69 -8.78 18.33 1.18
C LYS A 69 -8.70 18.60 2.69
N LYS A 70 -8.86 19.86 3.05
CA LYS A 70 -9.07 20.27 4.43
C LYS A 70 -10.34 21.12 4.48
N PRO A 71 -11.31 20.82 5.36
CA PRO A 71 -11.32 19.72 6.33
C PRO A 71 -11.34 18.33 5.66
N ILE A 72 -10.98 17.31 6.43
CA ILE A 72 -11.02 15.92 6.00
C ILE A 72 -12.43 15.50 5.60
N THR A 73 -12.59 14.73 4.54
CA THR A 73 -13.86 14.23 4.02
C THR A 73 -14.08 12.76 4.35
N ASN A 74 -15.29 12.25 4.10
CA ASN A 74 -15.62 10.83 4.25
C ASN A 74 -15.29 9.98 3.01
N GLY A 75 -14.65 10.55 2.00
CA GLY A 75 -14.27 9.87 0.78
C GLY A 75 -13.08 8.93 0.93
N TYR A 76 -12.90 8.08 -0.06
CA TYR A 76 -11.75 7.19 -0.14
C TYR A 76 -10.46 7.96 -0.40
N ARG A 77 -9.39 7.49 0.21
CA ARG A 77 -8.03 8.00 0.10
C ARG A 77 -7.00 6.88 0.24
N LEU A 78 -5.75 7.18 0.00
CA LEU A 78 -4.65 6.31 0.41
C LEU A 78 -4.48 6.39 1.94
N PRO A 79 -4.04 5.32 2.61
CA PRO A 79 -3.66 5.40 4.02
C PRO A 79 -2.48 6.34 4.20
N THR A 80 -2.34 6.97 5.35
CA THR A 80 -1.09 7.61 5.73
C THR A 80 -0.02 6.56 6.04
N GLU A 81 1.26 6.94 6.02
CA GLU A 81 2.35 6.06 6.44
C GLU A 81 2.13 5.56 7.87
N GLY A 82 1.71 6.45 8.78
CA GLY A 82 1.41 6.11 10.16
C GLY A 82 0.27 5.10 10.30
N GLU A 83 -0.83 5.26 9.54
CA GLU A 83 -1.94 4.30 9.51
C GLU A 83 -1.49 2.94 8.96
N TRP A 84 -0.72 2.94 7.86
CA TRP A 84 -0.19 1.72 7.26
C TRP A 84 0.72 0.96 8.25
N GLU A 85 1.64 1.67 8.90
CA GLU A 85 2.52 1.09 9.93
C GLU A 85 1.75 0.55 11.13
N TRP A 86 0.74 1.30 11.59
CA TRP A 86 -0.07 0.86 12.72
C TRP A 86 -0.80 -0.44 12.41
N VAL A 87 -1.50 -0.52 11.28
CA VAL A 87 -2.25 -1.75 10.91
C VAL A 87 -1.31 -2.92 10.61
N SER A 88 -0.11 -2.67 10.06
CA SER A 88 0.85 -3.73 9.75
C SER A 88 1.45 -4.34 11.02
N ARG A 89 1.70 -3.53 12.04
CA ARG A 89 2.30 -3.98 13.30
C ARG A 89 1.28 -4.38 14.37
N TYR A 90 -0.01 -4.16 14.10
CA TYR A 90 -1.06 -4.46 15.07
C TYR A 90 -1.15 -5.97 15.30
N ASN A 91 -0.63 -6.40 16.43
CA ASN A 91 -0.53 -7.81 16.83
C ASN A 91 -1.30 -8.10 18.13
N GLY A 92 -2.35 -7.34 18.41
CA GLY A 92 -3.18 -7.55 19.61
C GLY A 92 -2.39 -7.49 20.93
N GLY A 93 -1.33 -6.65 20.98
CA GLY A 93 -0.50 -6.46 22.18
C GLY A 93 0.68 -7.43 22.32
N ALA A 94 0.98 -8.26 21.33
CA ALA A 94 2.07 -9.24 21.39
C ALA A 94 3.48 -8.68 21.08
N GLY A 95 3.66 -7.34 21.12
CA GLY A 95 4.93 -6.66 20.84
C GLY A 95 5.15 -6.32 19.36
N GLU A 96 6.21 -5.56 19.08
CA GLU A 96 6.57 -5.17 17.72
C GLU A 96 7.19 -6.34 16.97
N GLN A 97 6.60 -6.73 15.84
CA GLN A 97 7.20 -7.67 14.90
C GLN A 97 8.09 -6.92 13.90
N ARG A 98 9.20 -7.55 13.55
CA ARG A 98 10.13 -7.01 12.55
C ARG A 98 9.64 -7.23 11.14
N TYR A 99 9.14 -8.45 10.88
CA TYR A 99 8.67 -8.91 9.58
C TYR A 99 7.18 -9.30 9.65
N PRO A 100 6.47 -9.38 8.52
CA PRO A 100 5.06 -9.78 8.47
C PRO A 100 4.75 -11.14 9.13
N TRP A 101 5.71 -12.06 9.11
CA TRP A 101 5.60 -13.41 9.68
C TRP A 101 6.24 -13.57 11.07
N GLY A 102 6.77 -12.50 11.67
CA GLY A 102 7.49 -12.53 12.94
C GLY A 102 8.98 -12.23 12.81
N ASP A 103 9.84 -12.91 13.58
CA ASP A 103 11.27 -12.62 13.64
C ASP A 103 12.16 -13.76 13.08
N SER A 104 11.58 -14.93 12.79
CA SER A 104 12.32 -16.09 12.28
C SER A 104 12.60 -16.01 10.78
N MET A 105 13.64 -16.70 10.33
CA MET A 105 14.00 -16.88 8.92
C MET A 105 14.28 -18.37 8.66
N PRO A 106 13.91 -18.92 7.50
CA PRO A 106 13.11 -18.29 6.42
C PRO A 106 11.70 -17.90 6.87
N PRO A 107 10.92 -17.18 6.04
CA PRO A 107 9.52 -16.94 6.31
C PRO A 107 8.76 -18.26 6.54
N LEU A 108 7.69 -18.20 7.36
CA LEU A 108 6.81 -19.35 7.50
C LEU A 108 6.04 -19.59 6.20
N GLU A 109 5.63 -20.84 5.98
CA GLU A 109 4.77 -21.20 4.85
C GLU A 109 3.56 -20.26 4.74
N GLU A 110 3.20 -19.86 3.51
CA GLU A 110 2.08 -18.95 3.22
C GLU A 110 2.14 -17.57 3.91
N SER A 111 3.34 -17.10 4.29
CA SER A 111 3.53 -15.79 4.92
C SER A 111 3.31 -14.61 3.98
N GLY A 112 3.50 -14.80 2.69
CA GLY A 112 3.36 -13.75 1.67
C GLY A 112 4.11 -14.09 0.40
N ASN A 113 3.95 -13.29 -0.63
CA ASN A 113 4.65 -13.44 -1.90
C ASN A 113 5.87 -12.52 -1.93
N TYR A 114 7.06 -13.14 -2.00
CA TYR A 114 8.36 -12.47 -1.98
C TYR A 114 9.21 -12.94 -3.17
N ALA A 115 10.39 -12.32 -3.36
CA ALA A 115 11.39 -12.87 -4.25
C ALA A 115 11.96 -14.16 -3.64
N ASP A 116 11.42 -15.29 -4.01
CA ASP A 116 11.71 -16.63 -3.51
C ASP A 116 12.16 -17.58 -4.62
N GLU A 117 12.21 -18.86 -4.36
CA GLU A 117 12.62 -19.87 -5.35
C GLU A 117 11.69 -19.94 -6.57
N SER A 118 10.42 -19.49 -6.47
CA SER A 118 9.49 -19.39 -7.60
C SER A 118 9.92 -18.32 -8.62
N THR A 119 10.68 -17.32 -8.18
CA THR A 119 11.17 -16.18 -8.98
C THR A 119 12.60 -16.36 -9.51
N GLU A 120 13.29 -17.48 -9.27
CA GLU A 120 14.69 -17.69 -9.67
C GLU A 120 14.96 -17.50 -11.17
N SER A 121 13.97 -17.76 -12.02
CA SER A 121 14.09 -17.51 -13.45
C SER A 121 14.07 -16.02 -13.84
N LEU A 122 13.61 -15.16 -12.95
CA LEU A 122 13.41 -13.73 -13.17
C LEU A 122 14.38 -12.86 -12.37
N LEU A 123 14.77 -13.29 -11.17
CA LEU A 123 15.56 -12.53 -10.21
C LEU A 123 16.79 -13.32 -9.75
N THR A 124 17.91 -12.61 -9.60
CA THR A 124 19.18 -13.24 -9.18
C THR A 124 19.24 -13.49 -7.67
N ASN A 125 18.63 -12.60 -6.87
CA ASN A 125 18.65 -12.70 -5.42
C ASN A 125 17.26 -13.08 -4.93
N VAL A 126 17.14 -14.29 -4.37
CA VAL A 126 15.88 -14.82 -3.88
C VAL A 126 16.05 -15.38 -2.45
N LEU A 127 14.97 -15.47 -1.72
CA LEU A 127 14.90 -16.19 -0.45
C LEU A 127 15.04 -17.69 -0.72
N LYS A 128 15.97 -18.32 0.00
CA LYS A 128 16.16 -19.78 -0.02
C LYS A 128 15.29 -20.43 1.05
N ASP A 129 14.94 -21.68 0.80
CA ASP A 129 14.09 -22.47 1.68
C ASP A 129 12.70 -21.83 1.89
N TYR A 130 12.22 -21.10 0.87
CA TYR A 130 10.88 -20.53 0.81
C TYR A 130 10.31 -20.63 -0.60
N TRP A 131 9.04 -21.03 -0.70
CA TRP A 131 8.32 -21.20 -1.95
C TRP A 131 6.86 -20.78 -1.79
N ASP A 132 6.45 -19.66 -2.40
CA ASP A 132 5.07 -19.17 -2.37
C ASP A 132 4.25 -19.60 -3.60
N GLY A 133 4.91 -20.05 -4.67
CA GLY A 133 4.31 -20.56 -5.89
C GLY A 133 3.96 -19.50 -6.93
N TYR A 134 4.34 -18.23 -6.71
CA TYR A 134 4.02 -17.12 -7.61
C TYR A 134 5.27 -16.40 -8.08
N PRO A 135 5.69 -16.57 -9.35
CA PRO A 135 6.91 -15.93 -9.87
C PRO A 135 6.80 -14.40 -10.04
N VAL A 136 5.59 -13.86 -9.98
CA VAL A 136 5.26 -12.43 -9.92
C VAL A 136 4.16 -12.24 -8.89
N THR A 137 3.23 -11.30 -9.05
CA THR A 137 2.13 -11.10 -8.09
C THR A 137 1.24 -12.33 -7.93
N ALA A 138 0.66 -12.50 -6.75
CA ALA A 138 -0.40 -13.46 -6.42
C ALA A 138 -1.78 -12.75 -6.40
N PRO A 139 -2.90 -13.47 -6.38
CA PRO A 139 -4.21 -12.87 -6.13
C PRO A 139 -4.25 -12.13 -4.79
N SER A 140 -4.78 -10.89 -4.77
CA SER A 140 -4.88 -10.10 -3.54
C SER A 140 -5.68 -10.83 -2.46
N GLY A 141 -5.09 -10.99 -1.28
CA GLY A 141 -5.67 -11.75 -0.16
C GLY A 141 -5.45 -13.25 -0.24
N ARG A 142 -4.44 -13.72 -0.98
CA ARG A 142 -4.10 -15.15 -1.08
C ARG A 142 -3.48 -15.70 0.20
N PHE A 143 -2.68 -14.91 0.87
CA PHE A 143 -1.92 -15.31 2.05
C PHE A 143 -2.67 -15.01 3.35
N TYR A 144 -2.17 -15.50 4.49
CA TYR A 144 -2.85 -15.29 5.77
C TYR A 144 -2.91 -13.81 6.16
N PRO A 145 -4.07 -13.33 6.62
CA PRO A 145 -4.20 -11.97 7.12
C PRO A 145 -3.53 -11.83 8.49
N ASN A 146 -3.25 -10.59 8.87
CA ASN A 146 -2.90 -10.30 10.26
C ASN A 146 -4.11 -10.45 11.21
N LYS A 147 -3.92 -10.25 12.52
CA LYS A 147 -4.95 -10.47 13.55
C LYS A 147 -6.19 -9.59 13.43
N ILE A 148 -6.13 -8.49 12.69
CA ILE A 148 -7.28 -7.61 12.42
C ILE A 148 -7.88 -7.82 11.03
N GLY A 149 -7.47 -8.88 10.32
CA GLY A 149 -8.07 -9.27 9.05
C GLY A 149 -7.54 -8.48 7.84
N ILE A 150 -6.36 -7.87 7.93
CA ILE A 150 -5.72 -7.15 6.83
C ILE A 150 -4.70 -8.07 6.15
N TYR A 151 -4.80 -8.21 4.83
CA TYR A 151 -4.00 -9.08 3.98
C TYR A 151 -2.84 -8.33 3.34
N ASP A 152 -1.80 -9.05 2.94
CA ASP A 152 -0.73 -8.62 2.05
C ASP A 152 -0.03 -7.31 2.49
N LEU A 153 0.14 -7.09 3.81
CA LEU A 153 0.87 -5.94 4.35
C LEU A 153 2.40 -6.09 4.22
N GLY A 154 2.84 -7.21 3.71
CA GLY A 154 4.23 -7.47 3.36
C GLY A 154 4.27 -8.57 2.33
N GLY A 155 4.98 -8.34 1.24
CA GLY A 155 4.95 -9.19 0.05
C GLY A 155 3.86 -8.76 -0.93
N ASN A 156 3.71 -9.48 -1.99
CA ASN A 156 2.86 -9.24 -3.14
C ASN A 156 3.23 -7.93 -3.84
N VAL A 157 2.67 -6.78 -3.47
CA VAL A 157 3.14 -5.48 -3.95
C VAL A 157 3.42 -4.51 -2.80
N ALA A 158 4.46 -3.70 -2.94
CA ALA A 158 4.64 -2.53 -2.10
C ALA A 158 3.54 -1.50 -2.41
N GLU A 159 3.24 -0.60 -1.48
CA GLU A 159 2.03 0.20 -1.54
C GLU A 159 2.30 1.69 -1.44
N TRP A 160 1.67 2.46 -2.34
CA TRP A 160 1.59 3.89 -2.18
C TRP A 160 0.85 4.28 -0.92
N VAL A 161 1.41 5.20 -0.14
CA VAL A 161 0.72 5.88 0.95
C VAL A 161 0.60 7.37 0.69
N SER A 162 -0.17 8.06 1.52
CA SER A 162 -0.54 9.47 1.30
C SER A 162 0.63 10.44 1.44
N ASP A 163 1.65 10.07 2.22
CA ASP A 163 2.69 10.95 2.70
C ASP A 163 3.72 11.31 1.62
N TYR A 164 4.20 12.55 1.64
CA TYR A 164 5.42 12.90 0.94
C TYR A 164 6.64 12.30 1.64
N TYR A 165 7.60 11.85 0.84
CA TYR A 165 8.85 11.33 1.38
C TYR A 165 9.77 12.44 1.84
N ALA A 166 10.27 12.32 3.08
CA ALA A 166 11.38 13.09 3.58
C ALA A 166 12.29 12.22 4.44
N VAL A 167 13.57 12.54 4.47
CA VAL A 167 14.52 11.90 5.38
C VAL A 167 14.25 12.42 6.78
N PRO A 168 13.99 11.54 7.78
CA PRO A 168 13.76 11.97 9.15
C PRO A 168 14.99 12.72 9.69
N THR A 169 14.77 13.93 10.19
CA THR A 169 15.81 14.67 10.88
C THR A 169 15.87 14.28 12.36
N ARG A 170 17.04 14.40 13.00
CA ARG A 170 17.25 14.04 14.42
C ARG A 170 16.33 14.77 15.42
N GLN A 171 15.67 15.84 15.00
CA GLN A 171 14.77 16.64 15.84
C GLN A 171 13.38 16.01 16.01
N LEU A 172 13.01 15.00 15.22
CA LEU A 172 11.71 14.33 15.28
C LEU A 172 11.67 13.24 16.37
N ARG A 173 11.96 13.60 17.62
CA ARG A 173 11.70 12.74 18.80
C ARG A 173 10.36 13.04 19.48
N LEU A 174 9.55 13.92 18.92
CA LEU A 174 8.21 14.20 19.41
C LEU A 174 7.26 13.14 18.85
N VAL A 175 6.49 12.54 19.72
CA VAL A 175 5.37 11.68 19.31
C VAL A 175 4.33 12.59 18.66
N GLU A 176 4.17 12.47 17.37
CA GLU A 176 3.15 13.19 16.61
C GLU A 176 1.86 12.37 16.62
N LYS A 177 0.75 13.02 16.94
CA LYS A 177 -0.56 12.40 16.85
C LYS A 177 -1.06 12.49 15.41
N ASP A 178 -1.50 11.34 14.87
CA ASP A 178 -2.04 11.23 13.50
C ASP A 178 -1.11 11.85 12.43
N PRO A 179 0.16 11.39 12.34
CA PRO A 179 1.14 11.99 11.45
C PRO A 179 0.70 11.84 9.99
N SER A 180 0.88 12.91 9.23
CA SER A 180 0.54 12.96 7.79
C SER A 180 1.74 13.28 6.90
N GLY A 181 2.96 13.24 7.47
CA GLY A 181 4.19 13.58 6.78
C GLY A 181 4.33 15.06 6.42
N PRO A 182 5.35 15.42 5.63
CA PRO A 182 5.55 16.79 5.15
C PRO A 182 4.37 17.30 4.33
N ALA A 183 4.12 18.62 4.40
CA ALA A 183 3.03 19.26 3.66
C ALA A 183 3.22 19.25 2.13
N ASP A 184 4.49 19.16 1.69
CA ASP A 184 4.89 19.09 0.28
C ASP A 184 6.13 18.22 0.09
N GLY A 185 6.45 17.92 -1.16
CA GLY A 185 7.60 17.10 -1.54
C GLY A 185 7.56 16.72 -3.01
N THR A 186 8.63 16.09 -3.48
CA THR A 186 8.78 15.66 -4.88
C THR A 186 8.46 14.18 -5.10
N ALA A 187 8.47 13.38 -4.05
CA ALA A 187 8.21 11.94 -4.10
C ALA A 187 7.25 11.53 -2.99
N ARG A 188 6.55 10.43 -3.20
CA ARG A 188 5.63 9.83 -2.24
C ARG A 188 6.26 8.62 -1.57
N VAL A 189 5.90 8.37 -0.33
CA VAL A 189 6.34 7.17 0.41
C VAL A 189 5.68 5.93 -0.16
N ILE A 190 6.46 4.85 -0.22
CA ILE A 190 6.02 3.49 -0.54
C ILE A 190 6.32 2.62 0.67
N LYS A 191 5.36 1.82 1.10
CA LYS A 191 5.46 0.93 2.26
C LYS A 191 5.31 -0.53 1.86
N GLY A 192 5.85 -1.41 2.70
CA GLY A 192 5.83 -2.85 2.47
C GLY A 192 6.92 -3.32 1.52
N SER A 193 7.07 -4.63 1.46
CA SER A 193 7.88 -5.35 0.48
C SER A 193 6.99 -5.89 -0.63
N SER A 194 7.60 -6.37 -1.70
CA SER A 194 6.92 -6.87 -2.90
C SER A 194 7.43 -8.26 -3.30
N TRP A 195 6.83 -8.86 -4.32
CA TRP A 195 7.27 -10.08 -4.99
C TRP A 195 8.73 -10.02 -5.51
N ARG A 196 9.34 -8.82 -5.55
CA ARG A 196 10.71 -8.59 -6.00
C ARG A 196 11.74 -8.45 -4.87
N ASP A 197 11.31 -8.56 -3.63
CA ASP A 197 12.15 -8.25 -2.49
C ASP A 197 12.51 -9.52 -1.71
N SER A 198 13.84 -9.74 -1.51
CA SER A 198 14.40 -10.83 -0.73
C SER A 198 15.34 -10.33 0.38
N SER A 199 15.73 -9.05 0.37
CA SER A 199 16.69 -8.55 1.35
C SER A 199 16.04 -8.31 2.72
N LEU A 200 16.72 -8.75 3.78
CA LEU A 200 16.25 -8.57 5.17
C LEU A 200 15.87 -7.13 5.53
N THR A 201 16.48 -6.15 4.87
CA THR A 201 16.16 -4.73 5.10
C THR A 201 14.81 -4.37 4.51
N LYS A 202 14.54 -4.78 3.27
CA LYS A 202 13.30 -4.43 2.56
C LYS A 202 12.08 -5.18 3.08
N LEU A 203 12.28 -6.39 3.60
CA LEU A 203 11.20 -7.22 4.15
C LEU A 203 10.65 -6.70 5.49
N ARG A 204 11.31 -5.73 6.13
CA ARG A 204 10.85 -5.17 7.42
C ARG A 204 9.64 -4.25 7.23
N PHE A 205 8.72 -4.28 8.14
CA PHE A 205 7.64 -3.26 8.22
C PHE A 205 8.17 -1.82 8.29
N ALA A 206 9.33 -1.61 8.95
CA ALA A 206 9.93 -0.29 9.07
C ALA A 206 10.60 0.22 7.77
N TYR A 207 10.71 -0.63 6.74
CA TYR A 207 11.31 -0.19 5.49
C TYR A 207 10.45 0.88 4.82
N ARG A 208 11.11 1.90 4.29
CA ARG A 208 10.50 3.00 3.54
C ARG A 208 11.20 3.09 2.21
N ASP A 209 10.44 3.00 1.15
CA ASP A 209 10.86 3.36 -0.19
C ASP A 209 10.14 4.63 -0.63
N TYR A 210 10.47 5.14 -1.79
CA TYR A 210 9.81 6.32 -2.36
C TYR A 210 9.83 6.27 -3.89
N GLY A 211 8.92 7.03 -4.48
CA GLY A 211 8.84 7.09 -5.93
C GLY A 211 8.01 8.25 -6.44
N THR A 212 8.02 8.41 -7.76
CA THR A 212 7.24 9.40 -8.51
C THR A 212 6.42 8.75 -9.63
N GLN A 213 6.76 7.50 -10.00
CA GLN A 213 6.18 6.78 -11.13
C GLN A 213 5.67 5.40 -10.70
N GLY A 214 4.73 4.85 -11.47
CA GLY A 214 4.29 3.47 -11.30
C GLY A 214 5.42 2.48 -11.59
N ARG A 215 5.44 1.37 -10.84
CA ARG A 215 6.42 0.28 -10.96
C ARG A 215 5.68 -1.06 -11.05
N LEU A 216 6.36 -2.10 -11.55
CA LEU A 216 5.82 -3.46 -11.67
C LEU A 216 5.55 -4.15 -10.32
N ASP A 217 6.06 -3.58 -9.26
CA ASP A 217 6.05 -4.09 -7.89
C ASP A 217 5.37 -3.15 -6.90
N VAL A 218 4.70 -2.10 -7.38
CA VAL A 218 4.01 -1.11 -6.55
C VAL A 218 2.56 -0.96 -6.96
N GLY A 219 1.69 -1.22 -6.00
CA GLY A 219 0.25 -1.03 -6.07
C GLY A 219 -0.24 -0.08 -4.96
N PHE A 220 -1.45 -0.29 -4.48
CA PHE A 220 -2.01 0.50 -3.37
C PHE A 220 -3.22 -0.18 -2.75
N ARG A 221 -3.55 0.23 -1.52
CA ARG A 221 -4.85 -0.02 -0.87
C ARG A 221 -5.55 1.28 -0.56
N ILE A 222 -6.85 1.21 -0.28
CA ILE A 222 -7.67 2.36 0.06
C ILE A 222 -7.97 2.39 1.55
N ALA A 223 -8.20 3.61 2.06
CA ALA A 223 -8.68 3.88 3.41
C ALA A 223 -9.80 4.94 3.35
N ARG A 224 -10.61 5.05 4.38
CA ARG A 224 -11.53 6.18 4.59
C ARG A 224 -11.89 6.33 6.06
N TYR A 225 -12.37 7.50 6.43
CA TYR A 225 -13.01 7.72 7.73
C TYR A 225 -14.50 7.35 7.62
N THR A 226 -15.00 6.55 8.56
CA THR A 226 -16.40 6.06 8.56
C THR A 226 -17.33 6.95 9.39
N ASP A 227 -16.79 7.62 10.41
CA ASP A 227 -17.57 8.31 11.45
C ASP A 227 -17.64 9.83 11.25
N LEU A 228 -17.19 10.35 10.09
CA LEU A 228 -17.43 11.73 9.72
C LEU A 228 -18.90 11.88 9.32
N GLU A 229 -19.76 12.16 10.29
CA GLU A 229 -21.11 12.63 9.99
C GLU A 229 -21.02 13.88 9.11
N ASN A 230 -21.83 13.92 8.07
CA ASN A 230 -21.89 15.04 7.14
C ASN A 230 -22.07 16.36 7.92
N GLY A 231 -20.96 17.08 8.13
CA GLY A 231 -20.94 18.51 8.42
C GLY A 231 -21.74 19.00 9.64
N LYS A 232 -21.68 18.34 10.79
CA LYS A 232 -22.03 19.01 12.04
C LYS A 232 -20.76 19.56 12.67
N ASP A 233 -20.57 20.85 12.45
CA ASP A 233 -19.61 21.68 13.15
C ASP A 233 -19.60 21.38 14.66
N GLU A 234 -18.47 20.97 15.21
CA GLU A 234 -18.17 21.19 16.62
C GLU A 234 -17.97 22.70 16.85
N LYS A 235 -19.08 23.46 16.82
CA LYS A 235 -19.20 24.69 17.55
C LYS A 235 -19.86 24.32 18.88
N ASN A 236 -19.04 24.13 19.90
CA ASN A 236 -19.31 24.43 21.31
C ASN A 236 -18.38 23.60 22.19
N ASN A 237 -17.31 24.17 22.62
CA ASN A 237 -16.93 24.57 23.99
C ASN A 237 -15.48 25.06 24.04
#